data_29989ebb9fae9d0ba7bbf7ffe90652cb
#
_entry.id   29989ebb9fae9d0ba7bbf7ffe90652cb
#
_cell.length_a   1.000
_cell.length_b   1.000
_cell.length_c   1.000
_cell.angle_alpha   90.00
_cell.angle_beta   90.00
_cell.angle_gamma   90.00
#
_symmetry.space_group_name_H-M   'P 1'
#
loop_
_entity.id
_entity.type
_entity.pdbx_description
1 polymer ?
#
loop_
_entity_poly.entity_id
_entity_poly.type
_entity_poly.pdbx_seq_one_letter_code
_entity_poly.pdbx_strand_id
1 'polypeptide(L)' 'MIRKYVDGDIDAVMQIWLNTNIQAHSFISPDYWQSNFDTVKGMMPLAEVYVYEDDCTKQIGGFIGMNDNYIE' A
#
# COMPACT_ATOMS: atom_id res chain seq x y z
N MET A 1 6.66 -1.82 14.44
CA MET A 1 7.09 -3.20 14.19
C MET A 1 6.81 -3.58 12.75
N ILE A 2 7.76 -4.19 12.10
CA ILE A 2 7.56 -4.66 10.72
C ILE A 2 7.10 -6.10 10.78
N ARG A 3 6.01 -6.40 10.10
CA ARG A 3 5.46 -7.76 10.04
C ARG A 3 4.89 -8.03 8.66
N LYS A 4 4.63 -9.30 8.41
CA LYS A 4 4.06 -9.70 7.12
C LYS A 4 2.62 -9.21 7.00
N TYR A 5 2.26 -8.79 5.78
CA TYR A 5 0.90 -8.39 5.45
C TYR A 5 -0.08 -9.54 5.69
N VAL A 6 -1.26 -9.19 6.22
CA VAL A 6 -2.39 -10.11 6.31
C VAL A 6 -3.61 -9.44 5.68
N ASP A 7 -4.64 -10.23 5.35
CA ASP A 7 -5.79 -9.73 4.61
C ASP A 7 -6.51 -8.56 5.31
N GLY A 8 -6.47 -8.51 6.63
CA GLY A 8 -7.07 -7.42 7.39
C GLY A 8 -6.38 -6.08 7.20
N ASP A 9 -5.19 -6.06 6.62
CA ASP A 9 -4.43 -4.82 6.40
C ASP A 9 -4.76 -4.15 5.07
N ILE A 10 -5.58 -4.77 4.23
CA ILE A 10 -5.76 -4.32 2.85
C ILE A 10 -6.23 -2.87 2.76
N ASP A 11 -7.19 -2.47 3.58
CA ASP A 11 -7.72 -1.13 3.50
C ASP A 11 -6.68 -0.08 3.92
N ALA A 12 -5.93 -0.35 4.98
CA ALA A 12 -4.89 0.57 5.43
C ALA A 12 -3.76 0.67 4.41
N VAL A 13 -3.32 -0.45 3.87
CA VAL A 13 -2.25 -0.48 2.86
C VAL A 13 -2.68 0.27 1.61
N MET A 14 -3.90 0.05 1.16
CA MET A 14 -4.39 0.72 -0.06
C MET A 14 -4.56 2.23 0.14
N GLN A 15 -4.95 2.67 1.32
CA GLN A 15 -5.00 4.10 1.60
C GLN A 15 -3.62 4.73 1.55
N ILE A 16 -2.63 4.07 2.10
CA ILE A 16 -1.25 4.56 2.05
C ILE A 16 -0.77 4.62 0.60
N TRP A 17 -1.02 3.56 -0.16
CA TRP A 17 -0.64 3.50 -1.57
C TRP A 17 -1.23 4.67 -2.35
N LEU A 18 -2.52 4.89 -2.19
CA LEU A 18 -3.23 5.93 -2.92
C LEU A 18 -2.71 7.31 -2.54
N ASN A 19 -2.63 7.60 -1.25
CA ASN A 19 -2.22 8.91 -0.77
C ASN A 19 -0.78 9.22 -1.14
N THR A 20 0.11 8.24 -1.01
CA THR A 20 1.52 8.43 -1.33
C THR A 20 1.71 8.71 -2.80
N ASN A 21 1.01 7.99 -3.67
CA ASN A 21 1.15 8.20 -5.11
C ASN A 21 0.56 9.53 -5.54
N ILE A 22 -0.58 9.92 -4.99
CA ILE A 22 -1.16 11.23 -5.29
C ILE A 22 -0.20 12.36 -4.90
N GLN A 23 0.42 12.27 -3.74
CA GLN A 23 1.36 13.30 -3.28
C GLN A 23 2.67 13.29 -4.06
N ALA A 24 3.22 12.11 -4.32
CA ALA A 24 4.51 11.98 -5.00
C ALA A 24 4.43 12.36 -6.48
N HIS A 25 3.25 12.20 -7.07
CA HIS A 25 3.03 12.43 -8.50
C HIS A 25 1.91 13.43 -8.71
N SER A 26 2.07 14.62 -8.13
CA SER A 26 1.03 15.64 -8.14
C SER A 26 0.69 16.14 -9.55
N PHE A 27 1.56 15.90 -10.53
CA PHE A 27 1.32 16.25 -11.92
C PHE A 27 0.40 15.25 -12.63
N ILE A 28 0.08 14.12 -11.98
CA ILE A 28 -0.84 13.13 -12.52
C ILE A 28 -2.17 13.27 -11.77
N SER A 29 -3.27 13.28 -12.52
CA SER A 29 -4.60 13.43 -11.93
C SER A 29 -4.87 12.34 -10.88
N PRO A 30 -5.47 12.68 -9.75
CA PRO A 30 -5.89 11.66 -8.78
C PRO A 30 -6.78 10.58 -9.37
N ASP A 31 -7.55 10.89 -10.41
CA ASP A 31 -8.41 9.92 -11.07
C ASP A 31 -7.63 8.75 -11.64
N TYR A 32 -6.41 9.01 -12.10
CA TYR A 32 -5.54 7.94 -12.61
C TYR A 32 -5.28 6.90 -11.51
N TRP A 33 -4.91 7.37 -10.32
CA TRP A 33 -4.61 6.47 -9.21
C TRP A 33 -5.86 5.75 -8.71
N GLN A 34 -6.98 6.46 -8.67
CA GLN A 34 -8.24 5.87 -8.23
C GLN A 34 -8.73 4.80 -9.19
N SER A 35 -8.53 5.01 -10.50
CA SER A 35 -8.95 4.01 -11.49
C SER A 35 -8.08 2.75 -11.44
N ASN A 36 -6.87 2.85 -10.92
CA ASN A 36 -6.00 1.68 -10.74
C ASN A 36 -6.14 1.05 -9.35
N PHE A 37 -6.88 1.68 -8.46
CA PHE A 37 -6.99 1.27 -7.07
C PHE A 37 -7.47 -0.19 -6.95
N ASP A 38 -8.54 -0.53 -7.62
CA ASP A 38 -9.11 -1.87 -7.52
C ASP A 38 -8.17 -2.93 -8.09
N THR A 39 -7.49 -2.61 -9.17
CA THR A 39 -6.50 -3.53 -9.76
C THR A 39 -5.38 -3.82 -8.79
N VAL A 40 -4.81 -2.78 -8.20
CA VAL A 40 -3.72 -2.92 -7.24
C VAL A 40 -4.19 -3.66 -5.99
N LYS A 41 -5.39 -3.33 -5.53
CA LYS A 41 -5.97 -3.99 -4.37
C LYS A 41 -6.12 -5.49 -4.59
N GLY A 42 -6.51 -5.89 -5.79
CA GLY A 42 -6.62 -7.30 -6.13
C GLY A 42 -5.28 -8.01 -6.23
N MET A 43 -4.23 -7.27 -6.55
CA MET A 43 -2.88 -7.83 -6.66
C MET A 43 -2.13 -7.89 -5.33
N MET A 44 -2.51 -7.05 -4.38
CA MET A 44 -1.79 -6.92 -3.12
C MET A 44 -1.67 -8.23 -2.36
N PRO A 45 -2.74 -9.05 -2.20
CA PRO A 45 -2.62 -10.31 -1.49
C PRO A 45 -1.75 -11.34 -2.20
N LEU A 46 -1.52 -11.16 -3.50
CA LEU A 46 -0.70 -12.08 -4.30
C LEU A 46 0.78 -11.74 -4.22
N ALA A 47 1.11 -10.55 -3.76
CA ALA A 47 2.49 -10.09 -3.63
C ALA A 47 3.02 -10.38 -2.24
N GLU A 48 4.35 -10.41 -2.13
CA GLU A 48 4.99 -10.52 -0.83
C GLU A 48 5.14 -9.12 -0.25
N VAL A 49 4.29 -8.81 0.72
CA VAL A 49 4.20 -7.46 1.29
C VAL A 49 4.43 -7.51 2.79
N TYR A 50 5.21 -6.56 3.28
CA TYR A 50 5.43 -6.34 4.70
C TYR A 50 4.90 -4.97 5.09
N VAL A 51 4.36 -4.86 6.29
CA VAL A 51 3.80 -3.61 6.78
C VAL A 51 4.52 -3.17 8.05
N TYR A 52 4.54 -1.85 8.25
CA TYR A 52 5.00 -1.28 9.52
C TYR A 52 3.78 -0.97 10.36
N GLU A 53 3.70 -1.61 11.53
CA GLU A 53 2.61 -1.41 12.48
C GLU A 53 3.14 -0.64 13.69
N ASP A 54 2.47 0.44 14.04
CA ASP A 54 2.82 1.23 15.22
C ASP A 54 2.54 0.40 16.48
N ASP A 55 3.52 0.31 17.37
CA ASP A 55 3.41 -0.53 18.55
C ASP A 55 2.38 0.00 19.56
N CYS A 56 2.16 1.31 19.56
CA CYS A 56 1.24 1.95 20.50
C CYS A 56 -0.20 1.93 20.02
N THR A 57 -0.40 2.33 18.76
CA THR A 57 -1.75 2.50 18.21
C THR A 57 -2.22 1.32 17.39
N LYS A 58 -1.31 0.43 16.99
CA LYS A 58 -1.59 -0.71 16.12
C LYS A 58 -2.03 -0.29 14.71
N GLN A 59 -1.75 0.94 14.34
CA GLN A 59 -2.06 1.44 13.01
C GLN A 59 -0.93 1.16 12.04
N ILE A 60 -1.29 0.95 10.78
CA ILE A 60 -0.32 0.72 9.72
C ILE A 60 0.21 2.07 9.25
N GLY A 61 1.52 2.27 9.38
CA GLY A 61 2.17 3.51 8.97
C GLY A 61 2.90 3.46 7.65
N GLY A 62 3.09 2.25 7.10
CA GLY A 62 3.79 2.09 5.83
C GLY A 62 3.78 0.65 5.38
N PHE A 63 4.27 0.41 4.17
CA PHE A 63 4.41 -0.95 3.67
C PHE A 63 5.52 -1.02 2.63
N ILE A 64 6.00 -2.25 2.38
CA ILE A 64 7.03 -2.54 1.40
C ILE A 64 6.61 -3.78 0.62
N GLY A 65 6.67 -3.69 -0.70
CA GLY A 65 6.49 -4.85 -1.56
C GLY A 65 7.83 -5.49 -1.86
N MET A 66 7.92 -6.78 -1.64
CA MET A 66 9.16 -7.55 -1.86
C MET A 66 9.13 -8.36 -3.13
N ASN A 67 8.35 -7.93 -4.09
CA ASN A 67 8.30 -8.57 -5.38
C ASN A 67 9.53 -8.19 -6.21
N ASP A 68 10.08 -9.14 -6.95
CA ASP A 68 11.34 -8.98 -7.68
C ASP A 68 11.35 -7.79 -8.62
N ASN A 69 10.22 -7.45 -9.20
CA ASN A 69 10.15 -6.45 -10.25
C ASN A 69 9.52 -5.15 -9.77
N TYR A 70 9.31 -4.99 -8.47
CA TYR A 70 8.52 -3.88 -8.01
C TYR A 70 8.96 -3.43 -6.63
N ILE A 71 9.51 -2.23 -6.55
CA ILE A 71 9.89 -1.58 -5.29
C ILE A 71 9.16 -0.24 -5.23
N GLU A 72 8.40 -0.06 -4.14
CA GLU A 72 7.70 1.18 -3.88
C GLU A 72 8.33 1.95 -2.75
#